data_ffe71b40c187aad190f0768efb85fbbc
#
_entry.id   ffe71b40c187aad190f0768efb85fbbc
#
_cell.length_a   1.000
_cell.length_b   1.000
_cell.length_c   1.000
_cell.angle_alpha   90.00
_cell.angle_beta   90.00
_cell.angle_gamma   90.00
#
_symmetry.space_group_name_H-M   'P 1'
#
loop_
_entity.id
_entity.type
_entity.pdbx_description
1 polymer ?
#
loop_
_entity_poly.entity_id
_entity_poly.type
_entity_poly.pdbx_seq_one_letter_code
_entity_poly.pdbx_strand_id
1 'polypeptide(L)'
;MRKLKMKMSMSLDGFVAGANGEMDWVFKTGDEQSKAWSVGQIREAGLIIMGRKSFESMAPYWITATDEFSVPMNEIPKAVFTQKGFKGIDPGHEQTPAAASWANAQVFNGDLAGAIRELKAGEGKPITAIGGAGFMRNLIATGLVDEFHLAIHPVVLGAGLPIFNSCTIPFYLKLVDVKAFPKGTTVHTYGI
;
A
#
# COMPACT_ATOMS: atom_id res chain seq x y z
N MET A 1 4.79 -9.85 17.96
CA MET A 1 3.91 -9.79 16.73
C MET A 1 4.22 -8.55 15.93
N ARG A 2 4.31 -8.68 14.61
CA ARG A 2 4.54 -7.55 13.68
C ARG A 2 3.27 -6.71 13.55
N LYS A 3 3.42 -5.39 13.56
CA LYS A 3 2.31 -4.48 13.23
C LYS A 3 1.99 -4.54 11.75
N LEU A 4 0.70 -4.48 11.40
CA LEU A 4 0.22 -4.29 10.03
C LEU A 4 -0.21 -2.83 9.85
N LYS A 5 0.54 -2.11 9.02
CA LYS A 5 0.26 -0.72 8.63
C LYS A 5 -0.39 -0.70 7.26
N MET A 6 -1.44 0.08 7.09
CA MET A 6 -2.07 0.33 5.79
C MET A 6 -1.74 1.77 5.35
N LYS A 7 -1.05 1.93 4.23
CA LYS A 7 -0.67 3.24 3.68
C LYS A 7 -1.42 3.49 2.38
N MET A 8 -2.22 4.58 2.34
CA MET A 8 -3.02 4.96 1.17
C MET A 8 -3.02 6.47 0.96
N SER A 9 -3.00 6.87 -0.31
CA SER A 9 -3.38 8.22 -0.74
C SER A 9 -4.88 8.28 -0.98
N MET A 10 -5.52 9.36 -0.55
CA MET A 10 -6.95 9.60 -0.71
C MET A 10 -7.21 11.02 -1.18
N SER A 11 -8.23 11.20 -2.02
CA SER A 11 -8.81 12.52 -2.25
C SER A 11 -9.54 13.04 -1.01
N LEU A 12 -9.81 14.34 -0.98
CA LEU A 12 -10.55 14.97 0.13
C LEU A 12 -11.95 14.36 0.32
N ASP A 13 -12.56 13.91 -0.76
CA ASP A 13 -13.87 13.25 -0.78
C ASP A 13 -13.81 11.71 -0.68
N GLY A 14 -12.65 11.15 -0.27
CA GLY A 14 -12.55 9.77 0.22
C GLY A 14 -12.26 8.69 -0.83
N PHE A 15 -11.85 9.05 -2.03
CA PHE A 15 -11.48 8.08 -3.08
C PHE A 15 -9.97 7.86 -3.13
N VAL A 16 -9.55 6.63 -3.39
CA VAL A 16 -8.12 6.25 -3.52
C VAL A 16 -7.65 6.17 -4.96
N ALA A 17 -8.56 6.26 -5.90
CA ALA A 17 -8.31 6.39 -7.33
C ALA A 17 -9.56 6.94 -8.02
N GLY A 18 -9.44 7.47 -9.22
CA GLY A 18 -10.56 7.81 -10.07
C GLY A 18 -11.38 6.58 -10.48
N ALA A 19 -12.46 6.78 -11.24
CA ALA A 19 -13.38 5.70 -11.63
C ALA A 19 -12.72 4.60 -12.46
N ASN A 20 -11.71 4.93 -13.26
CA ASN A 20 -10.93 3.99 -14.07
C ASN A 20 -9.58 3.63 -13.44
N GLY A 21 -9.33 4.05 -12.19
CA GLY A 21 -8.09 3.76 -11.47
C GLY A 21 -7.01 4.84 -11.60
N GLU A 22 -7.35 6.03 -12.08
CA GLU A 22 -6.41 7.14 -12.24
C GLU A 22 -5.88 7.62 -10.88
N MET A 23 -4.57 7.84 -10.79
CA MET A 23 -3.87 8.29 -9.59
C MET A 23 -2.89 9.45 -9.83
N ASP A 24 -2.90 10.07 -11.01
CA ASP A 24 -2.00 11.15 -11.40
C ASP A 24 -2.12 12.40 -10.49
N TRP A 25 -3.29 12.59 -9.89
CA TRP A 25 -3.55 13.66 -8.91
C TRP A 25 -2.66 13.55 -7.65
N VAL A 26 -2.18 12.37 -7.28
CA VAL A 26 -1.25 12.17 -6.17
C VAL A 26 0.07 12.91 -6.43
N PHE A 27 0.58 12.82 -7.66
CA PHE A 27 1.83 13.49 -8.04
C PHE A 27 1.65 15.00 -8.23
N LYS A 28 0.47 15.44 -8.67
CA LYS A 28 0.15 16.87 -8.86
C LYS A 28 0.05 17.64 -7.55
N THR A 29 -0.44 16.99 -6.50
CA THR A 29 -0.71 17.59 -5.20
C THR A 29 0.38 17.29 -4.14
N GLY A 30 1.29 16.37 -4.42
CA GLY A 30 2.44 16.09 -3.57
C GLY A 30 3.56 17.14 -3.69
N ASP A 31 4.41 17.21 -2.69
CA ASP A 31 5.64 17.99 -2.64
C ASP A 31 6.82 17.15 -2.13
N GLU A 32 8.03 17.70 -2.14
CA GLU A 32 9.23 16.98 -1.74
C GLU A 32 9.18 16.49 -0.28
N GLN A 33 8.53 17.23 0.62
CA GLN A 33 8.43 16.83 2.02
C GLN A 33 7.45 15.66 2.21
N SER A 34 6.29 15.69 1.55
CA SER A 34 5.32 14.62 1.57
C SER A 34 5.86 13.35 0.89
N LYS A 35 6.66 13.52 -0.17
CA LYS A 35 7.38 12.44 -0.84
C LYS A 35 8.43 11.82 0.09
N ALA A 36 9.30 12.62 0.70
CA ALA A 36 10.32 12.14 1.63
C ALA A 36 9.71 11.40 2.83
N TRP A 37 8.60 11.91 3.39
CA TRP A 37 7.85 11.22 4.41
C TRP A 37 7.37 9.85 3.91
N SER A 38 6.80 9.81 2.71
CA SER A 38 6.27 8.59 2.09
C SER A 38 7.35 7.53 1.89
N VAL A 39 8.53 7.92 1.40
CA VAL A 39 9.72 7.05 1.27
C VAL A 39 10.16 6.53 2.64
N GLY A 40 10.21 7.41 3.66
CA GLY A 40 10.54 7.03 5.03
C GLY A 40 9.62 5.94 5.57
N GLN A 41 8.30 6.07 5.34
CA GLN A 41 7.33 5.07 5.78
C GLN A 41 7.51 3.71 5.10
N ILE A 42 7.91 3.70 3.83
CA ILE A 42 8.21 2.44 3.12
C ILE A 42 9.49 1.81 3.68
N ARG A 43 10.54 2.58 3.95
CA ARG A 43 11.82 2.08 4.51
C ARG A 43 11.67 1.42 5.90
N GLU A 44 10.64 1.79 6.65
CA GLU A 44 10.32 1.14 7.92
C GLU A 44 9.74 -0.27 7.76
N ALA A 45 9.25 -0.63 6.58
CA ALA A 45 8.64 -1.93 6.35
C ALA A 45 9.67 -3.07 6.35
N GLY A 46 9.30 -4.21 6.89
CA GLY A 46 10.05 -5.46 6.75
C GLY A 46 9.38 -6.42 5.74
N LEU A 47 8.18 -6.08 5.29
CA LEU A 47 7.45 -6.77 4.23
C LEU A 47 6.45 -5.81 3.62
N ILE A 48 6.43 -5.71 2.31
CA ILE A 48 5.41 -4.98 1.56
C ILE A 48 4.38 -5.98 1.06
N ILE A 49 3.09 -5.71 1.32
CA ILE A 49 2.00 -6.55 0.83
C ILE A 49 1.06 -5.78 -0.08
N MET A 50 0.54 -6.44 -1.11
CA MET A 50 -0.38 -5.85 -2.07
C MET A 50 -1.23 -6.89 -2.80
N GLY A 51 -2.30 -6.44 -3.41
CA GLY A 51 -3.12 -7.27 -4.30
C GLY A 51 -2.44 -7.51 -5.66
N ARG A 52 -2.73 -8.65 -6.28
CA ARG A 52 -2.13 -9.08 -7.56
C ARG A 52 -2.13 -8.00 -8.64
N LYS A 53 -3.26 -7.31 -8.88
CA LYS A 53 -3.34 -6.28 -9.93
C LYS A 53 -2.36 -5.14 -9.72
N SER A 54 -2.20 -4.67 -8.47
CA SER A 54 -1.23 -3.63 -8.15
C SER A 54 0.19 -4.13 -8.27
N PHE A 55 0.45 -5.37 -7.88
CA PHE A 55 1.77 -5.98 -8.04
C PHE A 55 2.18 -6.04 -9.52
N GLU A 56 1.30 -6.59 -10.38
CA GLU A 56 1.53 -6.68 -11.83
C GLU A 56 1.75 -5.32 -12.49
N SER A 57 1.05 -4.28 -12.01
CA SER A 57 1.18 -2.91 -12.52
C SER A 57 2.46 -2.21 -12.03
N MET A 58 2.83 -2.43 -10.78
CA MET A 58 3.96 -1.75 -10.13
C MET A 58 5.32 -2.37 -10.47
N ALA A 59 5.39 -3.69 -10.59
CA ALA A 59 6.66 -4.39 -10.77
C ALA A 59 7.47 -3.90 -11.98
N PRO A 60 6.90 -3.78 -13.20
CA PRO A 60 7.66 -3.30 -14.36
C PRO A 60 8.23 -1.89 -14.19
N TYR A 61 7.49 -1.03 -13.48
CA TYR A 61 7.95 0.33 -13.20
C TYR A 61 9.11 0.33 -12.19
N TRP A 62 8.93 -0.30 -11.02
CA TRP A 62 9.93 -0.24 -9.96
C TRP A 62 11.23 -0.95 -10.30
N ILE A 63 11.20 -2.02 -11.11
CA ILE A 63 12.39 -2.73 -11.56
C ILE A 63 13.34 -1.80 -12.32
N THR A 64 12.82 -0.83 -13.06
CA THR A 64 13.59 0.10 -13.89
C THR A 64 13.69 1.52 -13.31
N ALA A 65 12.89 1.85 -12.31
CA ALA A 65 12.88 3.17 -11.70
C ALA A 65 14.19 3.46 -10.93
N THR A 66 14.59 4.73 -10.95
CA THR A 66 15.81 5.22 -10.28
C THR A 66 15.53 6.33 -9.27
N ASP A 67 14.26 6.59 -8.97
CA ASP A 67 13.85 7.60 -7.99
C ASP A 67 14.04 7.12 -6.54
N GLU A 68 13.74 8.00 -5.57
CA GLU A 68 13.96 7.73 -4.14
C GLU A 68 13.14 6.56 -3.58
N PHE A 69 12.01 6.22 -4.23
CA PHE A 69 11.19 5.08 -3.86
C PHE A 69 11.77 3.75 -4.36
N SER A 70 12.54 3.78 -5.46
CA SER A 70 13.01 2.56 -6.12
C SER A 70 13.84 1.68 -5.19
N VAL A 71 14.71 2.26 -4.39
CA VAL A 71 15.56 1.52 -3.44
C VAL A 71 14.70 0.72 -2.45
N PRO A 72 13.87 1.33 -1.59
CA PRO A 72 13.07 0.56 -0.63
C PRO A 72 12.03 -0.34 -1.32
N MET A 73 11.47 0.07 -2.46
CA MET A 73 10.54 -0.76 -3.22
C MET A 73 11.20 -2.02 -3.80
N ASN A 74 12.46 -1.98 -4.13
CA ASN A 74 13.19 -3.11 -4.68
C ASN A 74 13.90 -3.98 -3.63
N GLU A 75 14.31 -3.43 -2.49
CA GLU A 75 15.02 -4.18 -1.45
C GLU A 75 14.10 -4.92 -0.48
N ILE A 76 12.94 -4.32 -0.12
CA ILE A 76 12.06 -4.91 0.87
C ILE A 76 11.33 -6.13 0.28
N PRO A 77 11.29 -7.28 0.99
CA PRO A 77 10.52 -8.45 0.58
C PRO A 77 9.05 -8.12 0.31
N LYS A 78 8.45 -8.85 -0.62
CA LYS A 78 7.06 -8.64 -1.05
C LYS A 78 6.19 -9.86 -0.86
N ALA A 79 4.88 -9.63 -0.62
CA ALA A 79 3.88 -10.67 -0.69
C ALA A 79 2.67 -10.20 -1.52
N VAL A 80 2.18 -11.09 -2.36
CA VAL A 80 1.08 -10.85 -3.29
C VAL A 80 -0.14 -11.66 -2.86
N PHE A 81 -1.27 -10.99 -2.73
CA PHE A 81 -2.54 -11.62 -2.39
C PHE A 81 -3.44 -11.74 -3.62
N THR A 82 -3.95 -12.94 -3.85
CA THR A 82 -4.79 -13.25 -5.01
C THR A 82 -5.88 -14.27 -4.66
N GLN A 83 -7.02 -14.20 -5.35
CA GLN A 83 -8.08 -15.22 -5.28
C GLN A 83 -8.14 -16.09 -6.54
N LYS A 84 -7.42 -15.69 -7.61
CA LYS A 84 -7.49 -16.35 -8.92
C LYS A 84 -6.19 -17.03 -9.32
N GLY A 85 -5.27 -17.18 -8.37
CA GLY A 85 -3.91 -17.63 -8.65
C GLY A 85 -3.04 -16.53 -9.29
N PHE A 86 -1.74 -16.74 -9.22
CA PHE A 86 -0.72 -15.87 -9.79
C PHE A 86 0.51 -16.73 -10.10
N LYS A 87 1.02 -16.63 -11.31
CA LYS A 87 2.19 -17.41 -11.76
C LYS A 87 3.53 -16.74 -11.48
N GLY A 88 3.51 -15.59 -10.79
CA GLY A 88 4.69 -14.74 -10.65
C GLY A 88 4.82 -13.75 -11.82
N ILE A 89 5.85 -12.93 -11.77
CA ILE A 89 6.29 -12.12 -12.90
C ILE A 89 7.54 -12.77 -13.51
N ASP A 90 7.66 -12.68 -14.82
CA ASP A 90 8.90 -13.03 -15.51
C ASP A 90 9.92 -11.90 -15.22
N PRO A 91 11.06 -12.20 -14.59
CA PRO A 91 12.10 -11.18 -14.34
C PRO A 91 12.77 -10.69 -15.63
N GLY A 92 12.41 -11.24 -16.80
CA GLY A 92 13.05 -10.94 -18.08
C GLY A 92 14.45 -11.54 -18.20
N HIS A 93 15.16 -11.14 -19.24
CA HIS A 93 16.53 -11.62 -19.50
C HIS A 93 17.57 -10.97 -18.57
N GLU A 94 17.28 -9.81 -17.99
CA GLU A 94 18.15 -9.12 -17.05
C GLU A 94 17.79 -9.51 -15.61
N GLN A 95 18.57 -10.41 -15.03
CA GLN A 95 18.47 -10.80 -13.62
C GLN A 95 19.11 -9.74 -12.70
N THR A 96 18.53 -8.56 -12.66
CA THR A 96 18.97 -7.55 -11.71
C THR A 96 18.47 -7.91 -10.30
N PRO A 97 19.16 -7.44 -9.21
CA PRO A 97 18.65 -7.60 -7.85
C PRO A 97 17.21 -7.08 -7.67
N ALA A 98 16.86 -5.98 -8.35
CA ALA A 98 15.52 -5.42 -8.37
C ALA A 98 14.52 -6.42 -8.96
N ALA A 99 14.78 -6.95 -10.18
CA ALA A 99 13.91 -7.93 -10.82
C ALA A 99 13.75 -9.20 -9.97
N ALA A 100 14.84 -9.71 -9.41
CA ALA A 100 14.82 -10.87 -8.51
C ALA A 100 13.96 -10.63 -7.27
N SER A 101 14.01 -9.45 -6.66
CA SER A 101 13.20 -9.08 -5.49
C SER A 101 11.70 -9.14 -5.76
N TRP A 102 11.26 -8.74 -6.97
CA TRP A 102 9.85 -8.83 -7.37
C TRP A 102 9.46 -10.25 -7.79
N ALA A 103 10.33 -10.97 -8.50
CA ALA A 103 10.08 -12.34 -8.91
C ALA A 103 9.97 -13.32 -7.73
N ASN A 104 10.72 -13.07 -6.64
CA ASN A 104 10.72 -13.88 -5.42
C ASN A 104 9.60 -13.51 -4.42
N ALA A 105 8.62 -12.71 -4.83
CA ALA A 105 7.50 -12.35 -3.95
C ALA A 105 6.73 -13.60 -3.48
N GLN A 106 6.41 -13.66 -2.18
CA GLN A 106 5.55 -14.70 -1.64
C GLN A 106 4.13 -14.56 -2.21
N VAL A 107 3.51 -15.67 -2.61
CA VAL A 107 2.15 -15.66 -3.16
C VAL A 107 1.19 -16.33 -2.18
N PHE A 108 0.20 -15.57 -1.73
CA PHE A 108 -0.90 -16.05 -0.90
C PHE A 108 -2.18 -16.14 -1.72
N ASN A 109 -2.77 -17.34 -1.74
CA ASN A 109 -4.00 -17.59 -2.48
C ASN A 109 -5.10 -18.07 -1.52
N GLY A 110 -6.27 -17.44 -1.57
CA GLY A 110 -7.44 -17.85 -0.77
C GLY A 110 -7.61 -17.06 0.52
N ASP A 111 -7.42 -17.68 1.68
CA ASP A 111 -7.75 -17.10 3.00
C ASP A 111 -6.83 -15.91 3.36
N LEU A 112 -7.32 -14.69 3.08
CA LEU A 112 -6.62 -13.46 3.40
C LEU A 112 -6.39 -13.32 4.92
N ALA A 113 -7.41 -13.58 5.72
CA ALA A 113 -7.33 -13.34 7.17
C ALA A 113 -6.35 -14.31 7.84
N GLY A 114 -6.36 -15.59 7.46
CA GLY A 114 -5.41 -16.60 7.93
C GLY A 114 -3.98 -16.24 7.58
N ALA A 115 -3.72 -15.90 6.33
CA ALA A 115 -2.40 -15.49 5.86
C ALA A 115 -1.87 -14.22 6.59
N ILE A 116 -2.73 -13.23 6.82
CA ILE A 116 -2.34 -12.03 7.57
C ILE A 116 -2.02 -12.36 9.03
N ARG A 117 -2.79 -13.22 9.70
CA ARG A 117 -2.48 -13.67 11.07
C ARG A 117 -1.12 -14.38 11.14
N GLU A 118 -0.84 -15.26 10.19
CA GLU A 118 0.46 -15.96 10.09
C GLU A 118 1.60 -14.97 9.94
N LEU A 119 1.53 -14.02 8.99
CA LEU A 119 2.54 -12.99 8.79
C LEU A 119 2.74 -12.10 10.02
N LYS A 120 1.66 -11.77 10.74
CA LYS A 120 1.71 -10.97 11.97
C LYS A 120 2.32 -11.74 13.15
N ALA A 121 2.16 -13.06 13.21
CA ALA A 121 2.71 -13.90 14.29
C ALA A 121 4.24 -13.90 14.31
N GLY A 122 4.90 -13.68 13.18
CA GLY A 122 6.34 -13.56 13.07
C GLY A 122 6.90 -12.34 13.81
N GLU A 123 8.22 -12.30 13.94
CA GLU A 123 8.98 -11.17 14.49
C GLU A 123 9.59 -10.32 13.37
N GLY A 124 9.94 -9.07 13.68
CA GLY A 124 10.63 -8.15 12.78
C GLY A 124 9.91 -6.83 12.57
N LYS A 125 10.37 -6.08 11.56
CA LYS A 125 9.80 -4.78 11.18
C LYS A 125 8.34 -4.91 10.73
N PRO A 126 7.55 -3.81 10.75
CA PRO A 126 6.15 -3.82 10.35
C PRO A 126 5.89 -4.41 8.96
N ILE A 127 4.69 -4.91 8.76
CA ILE A 127 4.14 -5.25 7.45
C ILE A 127 3.43 -4.00 6.94
N THR A 128 3.71 -3.58 5.70
CA THR A 128 3.07 -2.40 5.10
C THR A 128 2.26 -2.78 3.87
N ALA A 129 0.95 -2.55 3.92
CA ALA A 129 0.06 -2.70 2.78
C ALA A 129 0.03 -1.39 1.97
N ILE A 130 0.27 -1.46 0.63
CA ILE A 130 0.42 -0.27 -0.22
C ILE A 130 -0.48 -0.22 -1.46
N GLY A 131 -1.39 -1.14 -1.63
CA GLY A 131 -2.28 -1.08 -2.79
C GLY A 131 -2.93 -2.42 -3.15
N GLY A 132 -3.83 -2.50 -4.05
CA GLY A 132 -4.81 -1.69 -4.70
C GLY A 132 -6.14 -1.66 -3.93
N ALA A 133 -7.07 -0.84 -4.41
CA ALA A 133 -8.32 -0.55 -3.70
C ALA A 133 -9.11 -1.82 -3.28
N GLY A 134 -9.22 -2.80 -4.17
CA GLY A 134 -9.94 -4.05 -3.86
C GLY A 134 -9.25 -4.88 -2.76
N PHE A 135 -7.92 -4.99 -2.81
CA PHE A 135 -7.16 -5.67 -1.76
C PHE A 135 -7.30 -4.94 -0.42
N MET A 136 -7.14 -3.61 -0.42
CA MET A 136 -7.26 -2.78 0.78
C MET A 136 -8.62 -2.88 1.43
N ARG A 137 -9.71 -2.86 0.65
CA ARG A 137 -11.08 -3.10 1.15
C ARG A 137 -11.21 -4.43 1.89
N ASN A 138 -10.73 -5.50 1.26
CA ASN A 138 -10.78 -6.82 1.86
C ASN A 138 -9.91 -6.90 3.12
N LEU A 139 -8.75 -6.23 3.12
CA LEU A 139 -7.86 -6.18 4.27
C LEU A 139 -8.52 -5.44 5.45
N ILE A 140 -9.16 -4.30 5.21
CA ILE A 140 -9.93 -3.55 6.22
C ILE A 140 -11.03 -4.45 6.81
N ALA A 141 -11.76 -5.17 5.97
CA ALA A 141 -12.85 -6.06 6.38
C ALA A 141 -12.37 -7.22 7.28
N THR A 142 -11.07 -7.57 7.28
CA THR A 142 -10.52 -8.58 8.21
C THR A 142 -10.43 -8.09 9.66
N GLY A 143 -10.43 -6.78 9.90
CA GLY A 143 -10.19 -6.19 11.23
C GLY A 143 -8.76 -6.38 11.75
N LEU A 144 -7.80 -6.75 10.90
CA LEU A 144 -6.42 -7.08 11.30
C LEU A 144 -5.40 -5.96 11.08
N VAL A 145 -5.83 -4.82 10.53
CA VAL A 145 -4.99 -3.62 10.35
C VAL A 145 -4.79 -2.94 11.70
N ASP A 146 -3.56 -2.72 12.11
CA ASP A 146 -3.22 -2.08 13.39
C ASP A 146 -3.09 -0.55 13.26
N GLU A 147 -2.60 -0.06 12.12
CA GLU A 147 -2.42 1.37 11.86
C GLU A 147 -2.85 1.74 10.42
N PHE A 148 -3.52 2.87 10.31
CA PHE A 148 -3.93 3.49 9.04
C PHE A 148 -3.14 4.77 8.82
N HIS A 149 -2.34 4.83 7.77
CA HIS A 149 -1.61 6.00 7.33
C HIS A 149 -2.29 6.56 6.07
N LEU A 150 -3.17 7.53 6.25
CA LEU A 150 -4.02 8.10 5.21
C LEU A 150 -3.48 9.46 4.77
N ALA A 151 -2.84 9.52 3.60
CA ALA A 151 -2.43 10.76 2.97
C ALA A 151 -3.64 11.37 2.25
N ILE A 152 -4.22 12.42 2.82
CA ILE A 152 -5.36 13.14 2.26
C ILE A 152 -4.84 14.28 1.39
N HIS A 153 -5.10 14.18 0.10
CA HIS A 153 -4.68 15.15 -0.89
C HIS A 153 -5.74 16.23 -1.10
N PRO A 154 -5.36 17.50 -1.33
CA PRO A 154 -6.27 18.62 -1.51
C PRO A 154 -6.92 18.60 -2.91
N VAL A 155 -7.63 17.53 -3.22
CA VAL A 155 -8.33 17.32 -4.48
C VAL A 155 -9.69 16.67 -4.23
N VAL A 156 -10.70 17.08 -4.96
CA VAL A 156 -12.03 16.47 -5.01
C VAL A 156 -12.19 15.77 -6.34
N LEU A 157 -12.50 14.49 -6.35
CA LEU A 157 -12.67 13.69 -7.56
C LEU A 157 -14.14 13.58 -7.98
N GLY A 158 -15.09 13.75 -7.07
CA GLY A 158 -16.52 13.60 -7.30
C GLY A 158 -16.99 12.16 -7.48
N ALA A 159 -16.16 11.30 -8.08
CA ALA A 159 -16.39 9.87 -8.25
C ALA A 159 -15.06 9.11 -8.27
N GLY A 160 -15.06 7.85 -7.82
CA GLY A 160 -13.84 7.06 -7.79
C GLY A 160 -13.99 5.74 -7.03
N LEU A 161 -12.86 5.17 -6.68
CA LEU A 161 -12.78 3.91 -5.92
C LEU A 161 -12.66 4.20 -4.41
N PRO A 162 -13.73 3.98 -3.61
CA PRO A 162 -13.66 4.13 -2.16
C PRO A 162 -13.02 2.88 -1.53
N ILE A 163 -12.42 3.01 -0.33
CA ILE A 163 -11.84 1.87 0.40
C ILE A 163 -12.67 1.42 1.61
N PHE A 164 -13.53 2.26 2.14
CA PHE A 164 -14.32 1.97 3.34
C PHE A 164 -15.75 1.50 3.05
N ASN A 165 -16.16 1.40 1.80
CA ASN A 165 -17.53 1.06 1.41
C ASN A 165 -17.91 -0.41 1.65
N SER A 166 -16.98 -1.27 2.02
CA SER A 166 -17.24 -2.66 2.43
C SER A 166 -17.41 -2.84 3.95
N CYS A 167 -17.27 -1.76 4.72
CA CYS A 167 -17.47 -1.80 6.17
C CYS A 167 -18.97 -1.81 6.46
N THR A 168 -19.49 -2.93 6.92
CA THR A 168 -20.91 -3.10 7.27
C THR A 168 -21.23 -2.70 8.70
N ILE A 169 -20.21 -2.64 9.57
CA ILE A 169 -20.32 -2.24 10.97
C ILE A 169 -19.33 -1.09 11.19
N PRO A 170 -19.77 0.00 11.80
CA PRO A 170 -18.85 1.09 12.17
C PRO A 170 -17.76 0.59 13.12
N PHE A 171 -16.51 1.02 12.87
CA PHE A 171 -15.40 0.83 13.79
C PHE A 171 -14.74 2.18 14.07
N TYR A 172 -14.23 2.33 15.28
CA TYR A 172 -13.69 3.60 15.75
C TYR A 172 -12.16 3.55 15.74
N LEU A 173 -11.55 4.61 15.26
CA LEU A 173 -10.10 4.76 15.18
C LEU A 173 -9.64 5.86 16.13
N LYS A 174 -8.50 5.65 16.79
CA LYS A 174 -7.84 6.64 17.62
C LYS A 174 -6.84 7.42 16.78
N LEU A 175 -6.98 8.74 16.72
CA LEU A 175 -5.96 9.59 16.08
C LEU A 175 -4.65 9.52 16.88
N VAL A 176 -3.56 9.17 16.16
CA VAL A 176 -2.20 9.03 16.72
C VAL A 176 -1.34 10.23 16.33
N ASP A 177 -1.40 10.66 15.06
CA ASP A 177 -0.57 11.75 14.54
C ASP A 177 -1.25 12.42 13.34
N VAL A 178 -0.96 13.71 13.13
CA VAL A 178 -1.31 14.45 11.92
C VAL A 178 -0.11 15.24 11.44
N LYS A 179 0.22 15.11 10.17
CA LYS A 179 1.26 15.91 9.50
C LYS A 179 0.65 16.69 8.35
N ALA A 180 0.95 17.96 8.24
CA ALA A 180 0.59 18.80 7.11
C ALA A 180 1.84 19.12 6.28
N PHE A 181 1.68 19.17 4.97
CA PHE A 181 2.74 19.46 4.03
C PHE A 181 2.44 20.73 3.22
N PRO A 182 3.49 21.42 2.69
CA PRO A 182 3.34 22.76 2.10
C PRO A 182 2.30 22.88 0.98
N LYS A 183 2.14 21.85 0.14
CA LYS A 183 1.11 21.85 -0.93
C LYS A 183 -0.29 21.44 -0.46
N GLY A 184 -0.52 21.30 0.85
CA GLY A 184 -1.84 21.04 1.42
C GLY A 184 -2.18 19.56 1.59
N THR A 185 -1.32 18.62 1.21
CA THR A 185 -1.48 17.21 1.59
C THR A 185 -1.34 17.09 3.10
N THR A 186 -2.25 16.36 3.74
CA THR A 186 -2.16 16.01 5.16
C THR A 186 -2.10 14.50 5.32
N VAL A 187 -1.31 14.02 6.29
CA VAL A 187 -1.28 12.60 6.64
C VAL A 187 -1.87 12.41 8.01
N HIS A 188 -2.91 11.61 8.08
CA HIS A 188 -3.54 11.21 9.33
C HIS A 188 -3.12 9.78 9.65
N THR A 189 -2.52 9.59 10.82
CA THR A 189 -2.19 8.26 11.35
C THR A 189 -3.21 7.90 12.41
N TYR A 190 -3.90 6.79 12.22
CA TYR A 190 -4.86 6.23 13.17
C TYR A 190 -4.43 4.84 13.61
N GLY A 191 -4.67 4.53 14.89
CA GLY A 191 -4.61 3.19 15.45
C GLY A 191 -5.99 2.64 15.81
N ILE A 192 -6.09 1.35 16.06
CA ILE A 192 -7.27 0.69 16.63
C ILE A 192 -7.16 0.69 18.15
#